data_131cf8d540028e554571962728706068
#
_entry.id   131cf8d540028e554571962728706068
#
_cell.length_a   1.000
_cell.length_b   1.000
_cell.length_c   1.000
_cell.angle_alpha   90.00
_cell.angle_beta   90.00
_cell.angle_gamma   90.00
#
_symmetry.space_group_name_H-M   'P 1'
#
loop_
_entity.id
_entity.type
_entity.pdbx_description
1 polymer ?
#
loop_
_entity_poly.entity_id
_entity_poly.type
_entity_poly.pdbx_seq_one_letter_code
_entity_poly.pdbx_strand_id
1 'polypeptide(L)'
;MDRQTALACAGAVAALLVSGVAVGADVAAGRAKALMCQACHGMDGLSKVPEAPSIAGQTESYLAAQLQAFRAGTRKNETMNVVTSTLSDADVANLAAYFSAIEIKVVKVPGE
;
A
#
# COMPACT_ATOMS: atom_id res chain seq x y z
N MET A 1 11.27 73.44 0.19
CA MET A 1 10.06 72.66 0.55
C MET A 1 9.94 71.53 -0.44
N ASP A 2 10.62 70.45 -0.17
CA ASP A 2 10.72 69.30 -1.07
C ASP A 2 9.83 68.20 -0.56
N ARG A 3 8.81 67.85 -1.33
CA ARG A 3 7.94 66.72 -1.07
C ARG A 3 8.56 65.46 -1.69
N GLN A 4 9.18 64.68 -0.89
CA GLN A 4 9.61 63.35 -1.28
C GLN A 4 8.41 62.38 -1.25
N THR A 5 7.96 61.96 -2.43
CA THR A 5 7.03 60.90 -2.61
C THR A 5 7.72 59.54 -2.51
N ALA A 6 7.51 58.84 -1.44
CA ALA A 6 7.96 57.49 -1.29
C ALA A 6 7.07 56.53 -2.07
N LEU A 7 7.58 55.91 -3.15
CA LEU A 7 6.98 54.79 -3.81
C LEU A 7 7.12 53.51 -2.99
N ALA A 8 6.07 53.02 -2.42
CA ALA A 8 6.01 51.68 -1.81
C ALA A 8 5.83 50.65 -2.91
N CYS A 9 6.85 49.88 -3.22
CA CYS A 9 6.76 48.69 -4.05
C CYS A 9 6.19 47.54 -3.22
N ALA A 10 4.90 47.26 -3.40
CA ALA A 10 4.25 46.07 -2.88
C ALA A 10 4.63 44.87 -3.76
N GLY A 11 5.58 44.07 -3.31
CA GLY A 11 5.93 42.80 -3.94
C GLY A 11 4.87 41.75 -3.61
N ALA A 12 4.06 41.38 -4.58
CA ALA A 12 3.17 40.22 -4.45
C ALA A 12 3.96 38.93 -4.57
N VAL A 13 4.17 38.23 -3.46
CA VAL A 13 4.72 36.88 -3.45
C VAL A 13 3.58 35.92 -3.87
N ALA A 14 3.63 35.46 -5.12
CA ALA A 14 2.75 34.40 -5.58
C ALA A 14 3.17 33.07 -4.95
N ALA A 15 2.41 32.58 -3.98
CA ALA A 15 2.60 31.26 -3.43
C ALA A 15 2.14 30.22 -4.47
N LEU A 16 3.09 29.54 -5.11
CA LEU A 16 2.83 28.38 -5.95
C LEU A 16 2.38 27.21 -5.07
N LEU A 17 1.09 26.97 -5.01
CA LEU A 17 0.53 25.75 -4.43
C LEU A 17 0.89 24.57 -5.34
N VAL A 18 1.94 23.84 -4.99
CA VAL A 18 2.26 22.56 -5.60
C VAL A 18 1.22 21.57 -5.09
N SER A 19 0.16 21.36 -5.87
CA SER A 19 -0.79 20.28 -5.62
C SER A 19 -0.08 18.96 -5.86
N GLY A 20 0.38 18.32 -4.79
CA GLY A 20 0.90 16.97 -4.83
C GLY A 20 -0.20 16.03 -5.31
N VAL A 21 -0.05 15.45 -6.50
CA VAL A 21 -0.90 14.36 -6.95
C VAL A 21 -0.64 13.18 -6.04
N ALA A 22 -1.61 12.81 -5.19
CA ALA A 22 -1.55 11.57 -4.45
C ALA A 22 -1.60 10.43 -5.46
N VAL A 23 -0.47 9.77 -5.69
CA VAL A 23 -0.43 8.55 -6.51
C VAL A 23 -1.10 7.45 -5.70
N GLY A 24 -2.28 7.00 -6.15
CA GLY A 24 -2.99 5.86 -5.57
C GLY A 24 -2.16 4.57 -5.69
N ALA A 25 -2.53 3.55 -4.93
CA ALA A 25 -1.91 2.23 -5.01
C ALA A 25 -2.08 1.63 -6.42
N ASP A 26 -1.01 0.99 -6.92
CA ASP A 26 -0.94 0.43 -8.28
C ASP A 26 -1.05 -1.11 -8.22
N VAL A 27 -2.15 -1.65 -8.74
CA VAL A 27 -2.42 -3.09 -8.80
C VAL A 27 -1.39 -3.81 -9.68
N ALA A 28 -0.97 -3.22 -10.81
CA ALA A 28 0.01 -3.83 -11.70
C ALA A 28 1.40 -3.90 -11.05
N ALA A 29 1.82 -2.84 -10.37
CA ALA A 29 3.04 -2.84 -9.57
C ALA A 29 2.95 -3.84 -8.40
N GLY A 30 1.80 -3.94 -7.76
CA GLY A 30 1.51 -4.94 -6.73
C GLY A 30 1.63 -6.36 -7.25
N ARG A 31 1.10 -6.64 -8.44
CA ARG A 31 1.24 -7.94 -9.11
C ARG A 31 2.70 -8.30 -9.36
N ALA A 32 3.49 -7.37 -9.85
CA ALA A 32 4.92 -7.60 -10.05
C ALA A 32 5.65 -7.90 -8.73
N LYS A 33 5.35 -7.15 -7.68
CA LYS A 33 5.94 -7.37 -6.34
C LYS A 33 5.46 -8.67 -5.71
N ALA A 34 4.23 -9.12 -5.97
CA ALA A 34 3.63 -10.35 -5.43
C ALA A 34 4.37 -11.63 -5.85
N LEU A 35 5.26 -11.58 -6.86
CA LEU A 35 6.12 -12.71 -7.21
C LEU A 35 6.95 -13.20 -6.03
N MET A 36 7.33 -12.33 -5.11
CA MET A 36 8.03 -12.72 -3.88
C MET A 36 7.15 -13.45 -2.85
N CYS A 37 5.82 -13.35 -3.00
CA CYS A 37 4.84 -13.93 -2.10
C CYS A 37 4.28 -15.26 -2.61
N GLN A 38 4.49 -15.57 -3.91
CA GLN A 38 3.76 -16.62 -4.63
C GLN A 38 4.03 -18.04 -4.11
N ALA A 39 5.23 -18.31 -3.61
CA ALA A 39 5.58 -19.67 -3.17
C ALA A 39 4.68 -20.16 -2.02
N CYS A 40 4.24 -19.25 -1.16
CA CYS A 40 3.41 -19.56 0.01
C CYS A 40 1.95 -19.15 -0.18
N HIS A 41 1.70 -17.96 -0.72
CA HIS A 41 0.35 -17.40 -0.83
C HIS A 41 -0.29 -17.57 -2.21
N GLY A 42 0.50 -17.94 -3.25
CA GLY A 42 0.04 -18.00 -4.64
C GLY A 42 -0.15 -16.62 -5.28
N MET A 43 -0.01 -16.56 -6.60
CA MET A 43 -0.40 -15.36 -7.36
C MET A 43 -1.91 -15.14 -7.36
N ASP A 44 -2.69 -16.19 -7.15
CA ASP A 44 -4.14 -16.18 -6.96
C ASP A 44 -4.55 -15.83 -5.51
N GLY A 45 -3.59 -15.63 -4.62
CA GLY A 45 -3.83 -15.35 -3.21
C GLY A 45 -4.39 -16.53 -2.42
N LEU A 46 -4.33 -17.75 -2.97
CA LEU A 46 -4.74 -18.98 -2.31
C LEU A 46 -3.51 -19.70 -1.76
N SER A 47 -3.58 -20.12 -0.49
CA SER A 47 -2.47 -20.80 0.20
C SER A 47 -1.91 -21.97 -0.61
N LYS A 48 -0.59 -22.04 -0.70
CA LYS A 48 0.15 -23.14 -1.33
C LYS A 48 0.88 -24.03 -0.31
N VAL A 49 0.92 -23.59 0.95
CA VAL A 49 1.56 -24.31 2.05
C VAL A 49 0.69 -24.20 3.31
N PRO A 50 0.72 -25.19 4.22
CA PRO A 50 -0.17 -25.18 5.39
C PRO A 50 0.03 -23.98 6.33
N GLU A 51 1.26 -23.46 6.40
CA GLU A 51 1.64 -22.39 7.31
C GLU A 51 1.23 -20.99 6.83
N ALA A 52 0.90 -20.83 5.55
CA ALA A 52 0.51 -19.55 4.99
C ALA A 52 -1.00 -19.47 4.77
N PRO A 53 -1.65 -18.36 5.15
CA PRO A 53 -3.07 -18.19 4.89
C PRO A 53 -3.36 -17.83 3.43
N SER A 54 -4.57 -18.12 2.96
CA SER A 54 -5.13 -17.49 1.77
C SER A 54 -5.43 -16.02 2.08
N ILE A 55 -5.08 -15.13 1.14
CA ILE A 55 -5.18 -13.67 1.29
C ILE A 55 -5.95 -13.01 0.13
N ALA A 56 -6.44 -13.80 -0.82
CA ALA A 56 -7.25 -13.32 -1.94
C ALA A 56 -8.53 -12.63 -1.47
N GLY A 57 -8.84 -11.48 -2.04
CA GLY A 57 -10.08 -10.75 -1.78
C GLY A 57 -10.20 -10.19 -0.36
N GLN A 58 -9.12 -10.18 0.40
CA GLN A 58 -9.11 -9.58 1.73
C GLN A 58 -9.17 -8.05 1.61
N THR A 59 -9.68 -7.37 2.63
CA THR A 59 -9.79 -5.91 2.65
C THR A 59 -8.42 -5.24 2.50
N GLU A 60 -8.32 -4.28 1.58
CA GLU A 60 -7.06 -3.61 1.26
C GLU A 60 -6.41 -2.96 2.49
N SER A 61 -7.20 -2.23 3.29
CA SER A 61 -6.70 -1.59 4.51
C SER A 61 -6.19 -2.60 5.54
N TYR A 62 -6.85 -3.76 5.64
CA TYR A 62 -6.39 -4.84 6.53
C TYR A 62 -5.07 -5.43 6.04
N LEU A 63 -4.94 -5.72 4.74
CA LEU A 63 -3.70 -6.24 4.18
C LEU A 63 -2.53 -5.26 4.39
N ALA A 64 -2.75 -3.98 4.13
CA ALA A 64 -1.74 -2.94 4.34
C ALA A 64 -1.30 -2.88 5.81
N ALA A 65 -2.25 -2.88 6.74
CA ALA A 65 -1.98 -2.85 8.17
C ALA A 65 -1.18 -4.09 8.63
N GLN A 66 -1.50 -5.28 8.11
CA GLN A 66 -0.79 -6.51 8.48
C GLN A 66 0.63 -6.55 7.91
N LEU A 67 0.83 -6.13 6.65
CA LEU A 67 2.18 -6.02 6.07
C LEU A 67 3.04 -5.03 6.85
N GLN A 68 2.49 -3.89 7.24
CA GLN A 68 3.18 -2.91 8.08
C GLN A 68 3.53 -3.49 9.46
N ALA A 69 2.62 -4.22 10.09
CA ALA A 69 2.82 -4.82 11.39
C ALA A 69 3.92 -5.90 11.36
N PHE A 70 3.98 -6.73 10.31
CA PHE A 70 5.07 -7.68 10.11
C PHE A 70 6.40 -6.97 9.86
N ARG A 71 6.42 -5.94 9.01
CA ARG A 71 7.61 -5.15 8.70
C ARG A 71 8.16 -4.45 9.95
N ALA A 72 7.29 -3.87 10.76
CA ALA A 72 7.66 -3.22 12.02
C ALA A 72 8.02 -4.21 13.14
N GLY A 73 7.72 -5.49 12.98
CA GLY A 73 7.93 -6.51 13.99
C GLY A 73 6.92 -6.48 15.15
N THR A 74 5.84 -5.73 15.04
CA THR A 74 4.75 -5.70 16.03
C THR A 74 3.83 -6.92 15.92
N ARG A 75 3.71 -7.49 14.71
CA ARG A 75 3.14 -8.82 14.51
C ARG A 75 4.29 -9.83 14.28
N LYS A 76 4.28 -10.91 15.05
CA LYS A 76 5.38 -11.89 15.04
C LYS A 76 5.06 -13.09 14.14
N ASN A 77 5.91 -13.30 13.15
CA ASN A 77 6.00 -14.50 12.35
C ASN A 77 7.39 -14.50 11.71
N GLU A 78 8.17 -15.54 11.95
CA GLU A 78 9.56 -15.60 11.55
C GLU A 78 9.75 -15.36 10.04
N THR A 79 8.97 -16.04 9.20
CA THR A 79 9.03 -15.88 7.74
C THR A 79 8.56 -14.51 7.30
N MET A 80 7.37 -14.09 7.75
CA MET A 80 6.78 -12.82 7.31
C MET A 80 7.58 -11.61 7.78
N ASN A 81 8.19 -11.65 8.97
CA ASN A 81 9.04 -10.55 9.43
C ASN A 81 10.28 -10.38 8.52
N VAL A 82 10.85 -11.47 8.01
CA VAL A 82 11.97 -11.42 7.06
C VAL A 82 11.50 -10.92 5.69
N VAL A 83 10.45 -11.53 5.14
CA VAL A 83 9.95 -11.19 3.79
C VAL A 83 9.51 -9.73 3.69
N THR A 84 8.82 -9.21 4.69
CA THR A 84 8.32 -7.83 4.67
C THR A 84 9.37 -6.78 4.99
N SER A 85 10.52 -7.15 5.54
CA SER A 85 11.57 -6.21 5.96
C SER A 85 12.11 -5.33 4.82
N THR A 86 12.05 -5.82 3.58
CA THR A 86 12.54 -5.12 2.38
C THR A 86 11.47 -4.30 1.66
N LEU A 87 10.22 -4.34 2.11
CA LEU A 87 9.11 -3.63 1.47
C LEU A 87 9.17 -2.14 1.77
N SER A 88 9.01 -1.31 0.73
CA SER A 88 8.73 0.12 0.87
C SER A 88 7.26 0.36 1.24
N ASP A 89 6.91 1.59 1.61
CA ASP A 89 5.51 1.98 1.82
C ASP A 89 4.68 1.82 0.55
N ALA A 90 5.26 2.14 -0.61
CA ALA A 90 4.62 1.92 -1.90
C ALA A 90 4.41 0.43 -2.19
N ASP A 91 5.39 -0.43 -1.90
CA ASP A 91 5.26 -1.88 -2.04
C ASP A 91 4.11 -2.43 -1.19
N VAL A 92 4.00 -1.99 0.06
CA VAL A 92 2.92 -2.38 0.97
C VAL A 92 1.56 -1.99 0.40
N ALA A 93 1.41 -0.73 -0.05
CA ALA A 93 0.16 -0.25 -0.62
C ALA A 93 -0.21 -1.01 -1.91
N ASN A 94 0.76 -1.22 -2.80
CA ASN A 94 0.56 -1.89 -4.08
C ASN A 94 0.22 -3.39 -3.89
N LEU A 95 0.89 -4.09 -2.98
CA LEU A 95 0.58 -5.48 -2.64
C LEU A 95 -0.82 -5.61 -2.04
N ALA A 96 -1.19 -4.71 -1.13
CA ALA A 96 -2.53 -4.69 -0.54
C ALA A 96 -3.60 -4.47 -1.61
N ALA A 97 -3.39 -3.54 -2.55
CA ALA A 97 -4.27 -3.30 -3.67
C ALA A 97 -4.39 -4.53 -4.59
N TYR A 98 -3.28 -5.20 -4.89
CA TYR A 98 -3.28 -6.39 -5.76
C TYR A 98 -4.09 -7.54 -5.16
N PHE A 99 -3.77 -7.97 -3.94
CA PHE A 99 -4.45 -9.12 -3.33
C PHE A 99 -5.91 -8.83 -2.98
N SER A 100 -6.24 -7.59 -2.61
CA SER A 100 -7.64 -7.20 -2.35
C SER A 100 -8.50 -7.18 -3.62
N ALA A 101 -7.90 -6.89 -4.78
CA ALA A 101 -8.58 -6.84 -6.06
C ALA A 101 -8.90 -8.23 -6.64
N ILE A 102 -8.35 -9.31 -6.07
CA ILE A 102 -8.66 -10.67 -6.51
C ILE A 102 -10.10 -10.99 -6.08
N GLU A 103 -10.94 -11.28 -7.07
CA GLU A 103 -12.32 -11.64 -6.81
C GLU A 103 -12.42 -13.10 -6.32
N ILE A 104 -13.12 -13.28 -5.22
CA ILE A 104 -13.45 -14.59 -4.65
C ILE A 104 -14.95 -14.80 -4.65
N LYS A 105 -15.36 -16.06 -4.79
CA LYS A 105 -16.78 -16.45 -4.77
C LYS A 105 -16.98 -17.52 -3.71
N VAL A 106 -17.97 -17.30 -2.85
CA VAL A 106 -18.43 -18.33 -1.92
C VAL A 106 -19.24 -19.36 -2.71
N VAL A 107 -18.78 -20.60 -2.74
CA VAL A 107 -19.45 -21.69 -3.45
C VAL A 107 -20.43 -22.41 -2.52
N LYS A 108 -20.08 -22.51 -1.23
CA LYS A 108 -20.90 -23.20 -0.23
C LYS A 108 -20.61 -22.64 1.16
N VAL A 109 -21.68 -22.47 1.92
CA VAL A 109 -21.61 -22.16 3.35
C VAL A 109 -21.94 -23.44 4.13
N PRO A 110 -21.13 -23.85 5.12
CA PRO A 110 -21.44 -25.00 5.95
C PRO A 110 -22.79 -24.84 6.67
N GLY A 111 -23.64 -25.82 6.58
CA GLY A 111 -24.97 -25.81 7.23
C GLY A 111 -26.13 -25.27 6.38
N GLU A 112 -25.84 -24.83 5.15
CA GLU A 112 -26.84 -24.45 4.15
C GLU A 112 -27.07 -25.55 3.09
#